data_e05a1ead78ae6f048661d0d53b6b5012
#
_entry.id   e05a1ead78ae6f048661d0d53b6b5012
#
_cell.length_a   1.000
_cell.length_b   1.000
_cell.length_c   1.000
_cell.angle_alpha   90.00
_cell.angle_beta   90.00
_cell.angle_gamma   90.00
#
_symmetry.space_group_name_H-M   'P 1'
#
loop_
_entity.id
_entity.type
_entity.pdbx_description
1 polymer ?
#
loop_
_entity_poly.entity_id
_entity_poly.type
_entity_poly.pdbx_seq_one_letter_code
_entity_poly.pdbx_strand_id
1 'polypeptide(L)'
;MNKLTGTLLYVQLNKPTKAFFKPGDDKKPDEWKASVAIVDEDIIDEFEDYCKTVDAKVSVKKVKSTEFKATYKVDAPEGAGKNLWVVTFRKSTELGKTGRAVPDQYKPKVFEKIKDILVDVTNTKLPANGSIGSISIDEFTRDNGTSSMYLKNVLVTKMIEYVQEESEVYIPGNEFSEEVPEVAAIEKTQVKNKPVTTPVVKAKAKAKVETEDFEDDIPF
;
A
#
# COMPACT_ATOMS: atom_id res chain seq x y z
N MET A 1 -12.08 3.28 -16.83
CA MET A 1 -11.27 2.14 -16.36
C MET A 1 -10.94 2.34 -14.87
N ASN A 2 -11.32 1.43 -13.97
CA ASN A 2 -11.25 1.68 -12.52
C ASN A 2 -10.26 0.78 -11.75
N LYS A 3 -9.53 -0.09 -12.44
CA LYS A 3 -8.48 -0.93 -11.86
C LYS A 3 -7.45 -1.37 -12.90
N LEU A 4 -6.21 -1.58 -12.45
CA LEU A 4 -5.14 -2.22 -13.22
C LEU A 4 -4.62 -3.44 -12.45
N THR A 5 -4.37 -4.53 -13.17
CA THR A 5 -3.91 -5.81 -12.60
C THR A 5 -2.52 -6.15 -13.13
N GLY A 6 -1.64 -6.66 -12.27
CA GLY A 6 -0.29 -7.04 -12.63
C GLY A 6 0.60 -7.33 -11.43
N THR A 7 1.90 -7.16 -11.61
CA THR A 7 2.87 -7.30 -10.53
C THR A 7 2.97 -6.02 -9.71
N LEU A 8 2.70 -6.13 -8.42
CA LEU A 8 2.68 -5.02 -7.48
C LEU A 8 4.10 -4.61 -7.07
N LEU A 9 4.31 -3.30 -6.95
CA LEU A 9 5.59 -2.70 -6.58
C LEU A 9 5.36 -1.56 -5.58
N TYR A 10 6.22 -1.48 -4.56
CA TYR A 10 6.22 -0.40 -3.58
C TYR A 10 4.88 -0.17 -2.88
N VAL A 11 4.17 -1.25 -2.53
CA VAL A 11 2.89 -1.17 -1.82
C VAL A 11 3.15 -0.96 -0.32
N GLN A 12 3.28 0.30 0.08
CA GLN A 12 3.45 0.69 1.49
C GLN A 12 2.31 1.63 1.88
N LEU A 13 1.17 1.06 2.28
CA LEU A 13 -0.02 1.84 2.61
C LEU A 13 -0.25 2.01 4.12
N ASN A 14 0.47 1.26 4.94
CA ASN A 14 0.46 1.41 6.41
C ASN A 14 1.14 2.71 6.88
N LYS A 15 2.12 3.21 6.12
CA LYS A 15 2.82 4.48 6.40
C LYS A 15 2.93 5.30 5.11
N PRO A 16 2.48 6.56 5.11
CA PRO A 16 2.71 7.43 3.97
C PRO A 16 4.20 7.75 3.83
N THR A 17 4.62 7.99 2.60
CA THR A 17 5.99 8.39 2.28
C THR A 17 6.06 9.89 2.05
N LYS A 18 7.19 10.48 2.33
CA LYS A 18 7.42 11.91 2.04
C LYS A 18 7.32 12.16 0.55
N ALA A 19 6.50 13.12 0.16
CA ALA A 19 6.43 13.54 -1.22
C ALA A 19 7.74 14.21 -1.63
N PHE A 20 8.21 13.87 -2.83
CA PHE A 20 9.40 14.52 -3.37
C PHE A 20 9.06 15.94 -3.84
N PHE A 21 9.85 16.91 -3.40
CA PHE A 21 9.81 18.30 -3.87
C PHE A 21 11.24 18.80 -4.07
N LYS A 22 11.41 19.73 -5.01
CA LYS A 22 12.71 20.35 -5.25
C LYS A 22 12.96 21.43 -4.19
N PRO A 23 14.23 21.72 -3.85
CA PRO A 23 14.57 22.85 -3.02
C PRO A 23 13.99 24.16 -3.62
N GLY A 24 13.22 24.91 -2.82
CA GLY A 24 12.53 26.13 -3.26
C GLY A 24 11.06 25.92 -3.67
N ASP A 25 10.60 24.68 -3.84
CA ASP A 25 9.18 24.40 -4.03
C ASP A 25 8.44 24.42 -2.68
N ASP A 26 7.13 24.66 -2.72
CA ASP A 26 6.27 24.52 -1.55
C ASP A 26 6.31 23.08 -1.02
N LYS A 27 6.34 22.94 0.31
CA LYS A 27 6.30 21.64 0.96
C LYS A 27 5.02 20.91 0.60
N LYS A 28 5.14 19.74 -0.05
CA LYS A 28 4.01 18.88 -0.38
C LYS A 28 3.67 17.98 0.81
N PRO A 29 2.39 17.67 1.02
CA PRO A 29 1.99 16.68 2.02
C PRO A 29 2.55 15.30 1.69
N ASP A 30 2.69 14.46 2.71
CA ASP A 30 3.04 13.07 2.53
C ASP A 30 2.02 12.35 1.65
N GLU A 31 2.41 11.24 1.03
CA GLU A 31 1.55 10.51 0.09
C GLU A 31 1.63 8.99 0.30
N TRP A 32 0.50 8.33 0.11
CA TRP A 32 0.47 6.90 -0.14
C TRP A 32 0.75 6.64 -1.61
N LYS A 33 1.51 5.58 -1.86
CA LYS A 33 1.95 5.24 -3.21
C LYS A 33 1.91 3.74 -3.42
N ALA A 34 1.44 3.33 -4.60
CA ALA A 34 1.56 1.97 -5.08
C ALA A 34 1.79 1.98 -6.59
N SER A 35 2.52 1.01 -7.09
CA SER A 35 2.78 0.85 -8.52
C SER A 35 2.41 -0.56 -8.96
N VAL A 36 2.03 -0.71 -10.22
CA VAL A 36 1.77 -2.00 -10.86
C VAL A 36 2.57 -2.09 -12.15
N ALA A 37 3.26 -3.21 -12.34
CA ALA A 37 3.95 -3.54 -13.56
C ALA A 37 3.03 -4.42 -14.43
N ILE A 38 2.83 -4.01 -15.67
CA ILE A 38 1.94 -4.62 -16.67
C ILE A 38 2.80 -5.08 -17.84
N VAL A 39 2.60 -6.31 -18.28
CA VAL A 39 3.36 -6.93 -19.39
C VAL A 39 2.63 -6.81 -20.72
N ASP A 40 1.32 -6.66 -20.68
CA ASP A 40 0.44 -6.58 -21.84
C ASP A 40 0.34 -5.12 -22.33
N GLU A 41 0.79 -4.87 -23.58
CA GLU A 41 0.80 -3.56 -24.20
C GLU A 41 -0.63 -3.08 -24.49
N ASP A 42 -1.52 -3.99 -24.88
CA ASP A 42 -2.91 -3.64 -25.22
C ASP A 42 -3.65 -3.06 -24.01
N ILE A 43 -3.39 -3.60 -22.79
CA ILE A 43 -3.96 -3.07 -21.55
C ILE A 43 -3.46 -1.64 -21.26
N ILE A 44 -2.20 -1.38 -21.57
CA ILE A 44 -1.63 -0.04 -21.37
C ILE A 44 -2.18 0.96 -22.39
N ASP A 45 -2.28 0.57 -23.65
CA ASP A 45 -2.83 1.42 -24.70
C ASP A 45 -4.30 1.77 -24.40
N GLU A 46 -5.11 0.78 -23.98
CA GLU A 46 -6.48 1.01 -23.51
C GLU A 46 -6.53 1.98 -22.30
N PHE A 47 -5.60 1.81 -21.36
CA PHE A 47 -5.53 2.68 -20.20
C PHE A 47 -5.11 4.11 -20.55
N GLU A 48 -4.12 4.28 -21.42
CA GLU A 48 -3.67 5.60 -21.88
C GLU A 48 -4.76 6.32 -22.70
N ASP A 49 -5.50 5.59 -23.53
CA ASP A 49 -6.63 6.14 -24.29
C ASP A 49 -7.76 6.55 -23.34
N TYR A 50 -8.05 5.74 -22.31
CA TYR A 50 -8.98 6.15 -21.27
C TYR A 50 -8.53 7.44 -20.56
N CYS A 51 -7.25 7.54 -20.20
CA CYS A 51 -6.68 8.74 -19.57
C CYS A 51 -6.84 9.99 -20.48
N LYS A 52 -6.64 9.83 -21.79
CA LYS A 52 -6.88 10.93 -22.77
C LYS A 52 -8.35 11.35 -22.81
N THR A 53 -9.27 10.37 -22.80
CA THR A 53 -10.72 10.64 -22.84
C THR A 53 -11.19 11.47 -21.65
N VAL A 54 -10.62 11.25 -20.47
CA VAL A 54 -10.99 11.95 -19.22
C VAL A 54 -10.03 13.09 -18.86
N ASP A 55 -9.12 13.46 -19.76
CA ASP A 55 -8.06 14.47 -19.54
C ASP A 55 -7.30 14.26 -18.22
N ALA A 56 -6.90 13.01 -17.97
CA ALA A 56 -6.16 12.65 -16.77
C ALA A 56 -4.67 12.42 -17.06
N LYS A 57 -3.81 12.89 -16.16
CA LYS A 57 -2.37 12.64 -16.21
C LYS A 57 -1.96 11.58 -15.20
N VAL A 58 -1.46 10.45 -15.70
CA VAL A 58 -0.95 9.35 -14.89
C VAL A 58 0.51 9.08 -15.24
N SER A 59 1.30 8.67 -14.25
CA SER A 59 2.70 8.33 -14.46
C SER A 59 2.81 6.90 -14.99
N VAL A 60 3.01 6.76 -16.30
CA VAL A 60 3.33 5.50 -16.96
C VAL A 60 4.81 5.52 -17.35
N LYS A 61 5.57 4.51 -16.96
CA LYS A 61 6.99 4.38 -17.26
C LYS A 61 7.25 3.08 -18.01
N LYS A 62 7.73 3.17 -19.25
CA LYS A 62 8.22 2.02 -20.03
C LYS A 62 9.60 1.59 -19.48
N VAL A 63 9.77 0.32 -19.18
CA VAL A 63 10.99 -0.26 -18.60
C VAL A 63 11.38 -1.48 -19.40
N LYS A 64 12.67 -1.64 -19.71
CA LYS A 64 13.16 -2.86 -20.34
C LYS A 64 13.16 -4.01 -19.33
N SER A 65 12.69 -5.19 -19.75
CA SER A 65 12.65 -6.37 -18.88
C SER A 65 14.01 -6.74 -18.31
N THR A 66 15.09 -6.51 -19.06
CA THR A 66 16.47 -6.73 -18.59
C THR A 66 16.93 -5.77 -17.49
N GLU A 67 16.34 -4.58 -17.40
CA GLU A 67 16.67 -3.56 -16.41
C GLU A 67 15.74 -3.62 -15.18
N PHE A 68 14.65 -4.41 -15.26
CA PHE A 68 13.60 -4.46 -14.25
C PHE A 68 14.14 -4.92 -12.90
N LYS A 69 14.91 -6.01 -12.86
CA LYS A 69 15.50 -6.55 -11.62
C LYS A 69 16.47 -5.57 -10.96
N ALA A 70 17.27 -4.85 -11.75
CA ALA A 70 18.17 -3.84 -11.21
C ALA A 70 17.41 -2.69 -10.53
N THR A 71 16.27 -2.30 -11.12
CA THR A 71 15.45 -1.16 -10.65
C THR A 71 14.54 -1.53 -9.47
N TYR A 72 13.84 -2.66 -9.55
CA TYR A 72 12.76 -3.01 -8.60
C TYR A 72 13.14 -4.14 -7.63
N LYS A 73 14.36 -4.73 -7.77
CA LYS A 73 14.91 -5.79 -6.90
C LYS A 73 14.12 -7.11 -6.94
N VAL A 74 13.32 -7.30 -7.98
CA VAL A 74 12.57 -8.54 -8.28
C VAL A 74 12.71 -8.86 -9.75
N ASP A 75 12.56 -10.14 -10.10
CA ASP A 75 12.61 -10.57 -11.49
C ASP A 75 11.43 -9.96 -12.27
N ALA A 76 11.63 -9.78 -13.59
CA ALA A 76 10.56 -9.35 -14.46
C ALA A 76 9.40 -10.36 -14.39
N PRO A 77 8.13 -9.90 -14.44
CA PRO A 77 6.98 -10.78 -14.44
C PRO A 77 7.05 -11.84 -15.54
N GLU A 78 6.47 -13.00 -15.28
CA GLU A 78 6.31 -14.04 -16.30
C GLU A 78 5.54 -13.51 -17.50
N GLY A 79 5.96 -13.88 -18.71
CA GLY A 79 5.38 -13.37 -19.96
C GLY A 79 5.88 -11.98 -20.36
N ALA A 80 6.78 -11.36 -19.61
CA ALA A 80 7.35 -10.07 -19.99
C ALA A 80 8.13 -10.18 -21.30
N GLY A 81 7.70 -9.39 -22.29
CA GLY A 81 8.41 -9.23 -23.57
C GLY A 81 9.69 -8.40 -23.41
N LYS A 82 10.09 -7.68 -24.45
CA LYS A 82 11.25 -6.79 -24.40
C LYS A 82 11.09 -5.63 -23.42
N ASN A 83 9.86 -5.15 -23.30
CA ASN A 83 9.49 -4.04 -22.42
C ASN A 83 8.28 -4.42 -21.57
N LEU A 84 8.11 -3.70 -20.46
CA LEU A 84 6.93 -3.71 -19.62
C LEU A 84 6.66 -2.27 -19.13
N TRP A 85 5.50 -2.02 -18.60
CA TRP A 85 5.05 -0.69 -18.20
C TRP A 85 4.77 -0.66 -16.71
N VAL A 86 5.28 0.35 -16.04
CA VAL A 86 5.02 0.56 -14.61
C VAL A 86 4.14 1.79 -14.46
N VAL A 87 2.93 1.56 -13.96
CA VAL A 87 1.96 2.62 -13.67
C VAL A 87 1.97 2.89 -12.18
N THR A 88 2.09 4.17 -11.81
CA THR A 88 2.16 4.59 -10.41
C THR A 88 0.99 5.46 -10.03
N PHE A 89 0.28 5.05 -8.99
CA PHE A 89 -0.80 5.82 -8.38
C PHE A 89 -0.41 6.36 -7.02
N ARG A 90 -0.96 7.51 -6.68
CA ARG A 90 -0.67 8.22 -5.44
C ARG A 90 -1.95 8.75 -4.82
N LYS A 91 -1.93 8.96 -3.52
CA LYS A 91 -2.97 9.68 -2.78
C LYS A 91 -2.31 10.51 -1.69
N SER A 92 -2.61 11.80 -1.66
CA SER A 92 -2.13 12.71 -0.61
C SER A 92 -2.72 12.32 0.75
N THR A 93 -1.97 12.57 1.82
CA THR A 93 -2.45 12.47 3.20
C THR A 93 -3.36 13.63 3.60
N GLU A 94 -3.44 14.66 2.76
CA GLU A 94 -4.23 15.86 2.99
C GLU A 94 -5.23 16.09 1.87
N LEU A 95 -6.40 16.63 2.23
CA LEU A 95 -7.48 16.98 1.30
C LEU A 95 -7.20 18.33 0.64
N GLY A 96 -6.90 18.30 -0.66
CA GLY A 96 -6.77 19.48 -1.50
C GLY A 96 -5.83 20.54 -0.91
N LYS A 97 -6.24 21.80 -0.97
CA LYS A 97 -5.47 22.95 -0.43
C LYS A 97 -5.79 23.25 1.04
N THR A 98 -6.66 22.48 1.67
CA THR A 98 -7.15 22.78 3.02
C THR A 98 -6.18 22.37 4.13
N GLY A 99 -5.20 21.53 3.83
CA GLY A 99 -4.28 20.93 4.81
C GLY A 99 -4.97 19.99 5.81
N ARG A 100 -6.25 19.66 5.61
CA ARG A 100 -6.97 18.71 6.47
C ARG A 100 -6.54 17.29 6.15
N ALA A 101 -6.28 16.49 7.18
CA ALA A 101 -5.95 15.09 7.00
C ALA A 101 -7.10 14.33 6.33
N VAL A 102 -6.75 13.38 5.45
CA VAL A 102 -7.71 12.45 4.84
C VAL A 102 -8.36 11.61 5.94
N PRO A 103 -9.71 11.58 6.07
CA PRO A 103 -10.41 10.73 7.02
C PRO A 103 -10.08 9.24 6.81
N ASP A 104 -10.09 8.45 7.89
CA ASP A 104 -9.67 7.04 7.86
C ASP A 104 -10.43 6.19 6.83
N GLN A 105 -11.70 6.45 6.63
CA GLN A 105 -12.54 5.76 5.65
C GLN A 105 -12.09 5.95 4.18
N TYR A 106 -11.36 7.03 3.90
CA TYR A 106 -10.83 7.35 2.57
C TYR A 106 -9.35 7.04 2.41
N LYS A 107 -8.67 6.58 3.47
CA LYS A 107 -7.28 6.14 3.36
C LYS A 107 -7.21 4.88 2.50
N PRO A 108 -6.20 4.76 1.62
CA PRO A 108 -6.03 3.57 0.81
C PRO A 108 -5.71 2.36 1.70
N LYS A 109 -6.26 1.20 1.34
CA LYS A 109 -6.12 -0.04 2.08
C LYS A 109 -5.56 -1.15 1.21
N VAL A 110 -4.92 -2.11 1.86
CA VAL A 110 -4.47 -3.37 1.25
C VAL A 110 -5.43 -4.48 1.66
N PHE A 111 -6.00 -5.15 0.68
CA PHE A 111 -6.83 -6.33 0.88
C PHE A 111 -6.11 -7.56 0.33
N GLU A 112 -6.20 -8.67 1.04
CA GLU A 112 -5.79 -9.98 0.56
C GLU A 112 -7.03 -10.83 0.29
N LYS A 113 -7.05 -11.53 -0.85
CA LYS A 113 -8.12 -12.48 -1.17
C LYS A 113 -7.75 -13.85 -0.60
N ILE A 114 -8.44 -14.27 0.46
CA ILE A 114 -8.27 -15.58 1.10
C ILE A 114 -9.57 -16.36 0.95
N LYS A 115 -9.59 -17.45 0.19
CA LYS A 115 -10.78 -18.30 -0.02
C LYS A 115 -12.03 -17.48 -0.35
N ASP A 116 -11.93 -16.57 -1.33
CA ASP A 116 -12.99 -15.67 -1.78
C ASP A 116 -13.46 -14.58 -0.78
N ILE A 117 -12.82 -14.47 0.37
CA ILE A 117 -13.07 -13.40 1.34
C ILE A 117 -11.96 -12.35 1.18
N LEU A 118 -12.37 -11.07 1.21
CA LEU A 118 -11.43 -9.94 1.24
C LEU A 118 -11.11 -9.61 2.70
N VAL A 119 -9.84 -9.71 3.05
CA VAL A 119 -9.33 -9.39 4.39
C VAL A 119 -8.50 -8.12 4.31
N ASP A 120 -8.79 -7.13 5.14
CA ASP A 120 -7.97 -5.92 5.27
C ASP A 120 -6.67 -6.29 6.00
N VAL A 121 -5.56 -6.21 5.29
CA VAL A 121 -4.22 -6.55 5.80
C VAL A 121 -3.28 -5.32 5.86
N THR A 122 -3.83 -4.12 5.74
CA THR A 122 -3.07 -2.87 5.63
C THR A 122 -2.02 -2.69 6.72
N ASN A 123 -2.35 -3.08 7.96
CA ASN A 123 -1.48 -2.90 9.13
C ASN A 123 -0.85 -4.20 9.63
N THR A 124 -1.18 -5.34 9.03
CA THR A 124 -0.74 -6.66 9.50
C THR A 124 0.25 -7.33 8.57
N LYS A 125 0.16 -7.04 7.27
CA LYS A 125 1.05 -7.60 6.25
C LYS A 125 1.56 -6.51 5.33
N LEU A 126 2.81 -6.62 4.93
CA LEU A 126 3.42 -5.70 3.98
C LEU A 126 3.73 -6.46 2.68
N PRO A 127 2.99 -6.19 1.58
CA PRO A 127 3.29 -6.81 0.30
C PRO A 127 4.66 -6.38 -0.21
N ALA A 128 5.53 -7.36 -0.46
CA ALA A 128 6.80 -7.11 -1.11
C ALA A 128 6.62 -6.88 -2.61
N ASN A 129 7.64 -6.27 -3.24
CA ASN A 129 7.73 -6.19 -4.69
C ASN A 129 7.67 -7.62 -5.30
N GLY A 130 6.92 -7.78 -6.37
CA GLY A 130 6.69 -9.08 -7.00
C GLY A 130 5.38 -9.76 -6.60
N SER A 131 4.69 -9.29 -5.55
CA SER A 131 3.31 -9.72 -5.27
C SER A 131 2.41 -9.49 -6.48
N ILE A 132 1.39 -10.34 -6.68
CA ILE A 132 0.44 -10.19 -7.79
C ILE A 132 -0.87 -9.66 -7.26
N GLY A 133 -1.47 -8.72 -7.99
CA GLY A 133 -2.73 -8.13 -7.55
C GLY A 133 -3.25 -7.04 -8.45
N SER A 134 -4.17 -6.25 -7.94
CA SER A 134 -4.80 -5.13 -8.66
C SER A 134 -4.75 -3.85 -7.83
N ILE A 135 -4.52 -2.74 -8.49
CA ILE A 135 -4.71 -1.41 -7.90
C ILE A 135 -6.05 -0.88 -8.38
N SER A 136 -6.95 -0.56 -7.45
CA SER A 136 -8.18 0.17 -7.77
C SER A 136 -7.93 1.68 -7.72
N ILE A 137 -8.60 2.36 -8.65
CA ILE A 137 -8.39 3.76 -8.97
C ILE A 137 -9.65 4.52 -8.61
N ASP A 138 -9.47 5.67 -7.99
CA ASP A 138 -10.51 6.64 -7.74
C ASP A 138 -10.30 7.83 -8.70
N GLU A 139 -11.33 8.17 -9.45
CA GLU A 139 -11.30 9.28 -10.40
C GLU A 139 -12.05 10.48 -9.83
N PHE A 140 -11.44 11.63 -9.90
CA PHE A 140 -12.06 12.88 -9.51
C PHE A 140 -11.97 13.87 -10.68
N THR A 141 -13.10 14.23 -11.25
CA THR A 141 -13.21 15.22 -12.31
C THR A 141 -13.46 16.59 -11.70
N ARG A 142 -12.65 17.58 -12.09
CA ARG A 142 -12.80 18.97 -11.68
C ARG A 142 -13.81 19.69 -12.56
N ASP A 143 -14.29 20.84 -12.09
CA ASP A 143 -15.24 21.69 -12.83
C ASP A 143 -14.74 22.12 -14.22
N ASN A 144 -13.44 22.19 -14.43
CA ASN A 144 -12.82 22.50 -15.70
C ASN A 144 -12.71 21.30 -16.67
N GLY A 145 -13.28 20.15 -16.31
CA GLY A 145 -13.29 18.93 -17.13
C GLY A 145 -12.02 18.07 -17.00
N THR A 146 -10.96 18.54 -16.31
CA THR A 146 -9.76 17.71 -16.11
C THR A 146 -9.96 16.71 -14.98
N SER A 147 -9.52 15.47 -15.19
CA SER A 147 -9.59 14.43 -14.16
C SER A 147 -8.26 14.19 -13.47
N SER A 148 -8.33 13.70 -12.25
CA SER A 148 -7.20 13.18 -11.50
C SER A 148 -7.50 11.76 -11.05
N MET A 149 -6.55 10.87 -11.24
CA MET A 149 -6.65 9.49 -10.82
C MET A 149 -5.83 9.26 -9.57
N TYR A 150 -6.47 8.76 -8.52
CA TYR A 150 -5.87 8.55 -7.22
C TYR A 150 -5.85 7.06 -6.86
N LEU A 151 -4.88 6.68 -6.07
CA LEU A 151 -4.84 5.38 -5.42
C LEU A 151 -6.05 5.24 -4.49
N LYS A 152 -6.90 4.24 -4.75
CA LYS A 152 -8.04 3.91 -3.87
C LYS A 152 -7.68 2.79 -2.91
N ASN A 153 -7.46 1.59 -3.44
CA ASN A 153 -7.09 0.41 -2.66
C ASN A 153 -6.18 -0.51 -3.47
N VAL A 154 -5.55 -1.46 -2.81
CA VAL A 154 -4.79 -2.55 -3.43
C VAL A 154 -5.39 -3.89 -3.03
N LEU A 155 -5.67 -4.73 -4.00
CA LEU A 155 -6.06 -6.14 -3.80
C LEU A 155 -4.87 -7.01 -4.14
N VAL A 156 -4.42 -7.81 -3.20
CA VAL A 156 -3.36 -8.81 -3.41
C VAL A 156 -3.98 -10.19 -3.60
N THR A 157 -3.67 -10.84 -4.71
CA THR A 157 -4.15 -12.19 -5.04
C THR A 157 -3.09 -13.25 -4.78
N LYS A 158 -1.79 -12.90 -4.92
CA LYS A 158 -0.66 -13.73 -4.54
C LYS A 158 0.32 -12.87 -3.76
N MET A 159 0.35 -13.07 -2.46
CA MET A 159 1.19 -12.32 -1.54
C MET A 159 2.62 -12.87 -1.52
N ILE A 160 3.59 -11.97 -1.66
CA ILE A 160 4.96 -12.16 -1.19
C ILE A 160 5.08 -11.20 -0.01
N GLU A 161 5.28 -11.72 1.19
CA GLU A 161 5.42 -10.87 2.37
C GLU A 161 6.82 -10.26 2.42
N TYR A 162 6.88 -8.97 2.72
CA TYR A 162 8.14 -8.32 3.02
C TYR A 162 8.58 -8.72 4.42
N VAL A 163 9.60 -9.57 4.48
CA VAL A 163 10.29 -9.87 5.74
C VAL A 163 11.30 -8.75 5.95
N GLN A 164 11.05 -7.90 6.92
CA GLN A 164 12.06 -6.97 7.37
C GLN A 164 13.15 -7.81 8.03
N GLU A 165 14.32 -7.95 7.37
CA GLU A 165 15.49 -8.47 8.05
C GLU A 165 15.69 -7.56 9.26
N GLU A 166 15.62 -8.14 10.45
CA GLU A 166 16.02 -7.43 11.67
C GLU A 166 17.43 -6.95 11.38
N SER A 167 17.61 -5.65 11.25
CA SER A 167 18.94 -5.08 11.12
C SER A 167 19.71 -5.63 12.31
N GLU A 168 20.77 -6.42 12.03
CA GLU A 168 21.66 -6.87 13.09
C GLU A 168 21.91 -5.66 13.96
N VAL A 169 21.51 -5.76 15.23
CA VAL A 169 21.75 -4.68 16.19
C VAL A 169 23.27 -4.52 16.16
N TYR A 170 23.75 -3.40 15.61
CA TYR A 170 25.15 -3.08 15.65
C TYR A 170 25.52 -3.02 17.13
N ILE A 171 26.14 -4.11 17.60
CA ILE A 171 26.77 -4.12 18.89
C ILE A 171 28.12 -3.46 18.62
N PRO A 172 28.36 -2.23 19.11
CA PRO A 172 29.67 -1.60 18.96
C PRO A 172 30.73 -2.60 19.42
N GLY A 173 31.62 -3.00 18.54
CA GLY A 173 32.75 -3.81 18.91
C GLY A 173 33.53 -3.09 20.00
N ASN A 174 34.46 -3.80 20.64
CA ASN A 174 35.25 -3.37 21.80
C ASN A 174 36.02 -2.03 21.66
N GLU A 175 35.70 -1.20 20.69
CA GLU A 175 36.30 0.12 20.49
C GLU A 175 36.01 1.09 21.65
N PHE A 176 35.01 0.80 22.49
CA PHE A 176 34.64 1.59 23.67
C PHE A 176 34.71 0.76 24.97
N SER A 177 35.47 -0.35 24.99
CA SER A 177 35.48 -1.30 26.12
C SER A 177 36.36 -0.85 27.31
N GLU A 178 36.77 0.40 27.37
CA GLU A 178 37.60 0.86 28.49
C GLU A 178 36.83 1.60 29.59
N GLU A 179 35.55 1.49 29.77
CA GLU A 179 34.88 2.00 30.98
C GLU A 179 33.38 1.60 31.06
N VAL A 180 33.08 0.32 31.12
CA VAL A 180 31.74 -0.09 31.55
C VAL A 180 31.88 -1.00 32.78
N PRO A 181 31.36 -0.59 33.94
CA PRO A 181 31.33 -1.50 35.10
C PRO A 181 30.45 -2.71 34.80
N GLU A 182 30.99 -3.87 35.12
CA GLU A 182 30.38 -5.18 34.96
C GLU A 182 28.95 -5.21 35.53
N VAL A 183 27.94 -5.07 34.67
CA VAL A 183 26.53 -5.24 35.02
C VAL A 183 26.27 -6.76 35.00
N ALA A 184 25.94 -7.29 36.16
CA ALA A 184 25.67 -8.68 36.42
C ALA A 184 24.79 -9.36 35.34
N ALA A 185 25.20 -10.57 34.99
CA ALA A 185 24.52 -11.44 34.06
C ALA A 185 23.03 -11.60 34.37
N ILE A 186 22.18 -11.16 33.44
CA ILE A 186 20.75 -11.47 33.48
C ILE A 186 20.59 -12.91 33.00
N GLU A 187 20.20 -13.78 33.90
CA GLU A 187 19.87 -15.17 33.62
C GLU A 187 18.81 -15.29 32.53
N LYS A 188 19.11 -16.08 31.52
CA LYS A 188 18.17 -16.47 30.47
C LYS A 188 17.05 -17.34 31.08
N THR A 189 15.92 -16.73 31.41
CA THR A 189 14.71 -17.47 31.76
C THR A 189 14.08 -18.04 30.50
N GLN A 190 14.19 -19.35 30.32
CA GLN A 190 13.48 -20.09 29.28
C GLN A 190 11.98 -20.03 29.56
N VAL A 191 11.23 -19.32 28.74
CA VAL A 191 9.77 -19.37 28.74
C VAL A 191 9.32 -20.63 28.00
N LYS A 192 8.94 -21.66 28.78
CA LYS A 192 8.24 -22.84 28.24
C LYS A 192 6.83 -22.47 27.83
N ASN A 193 6.55 -22.53 26.54
CA ASN A 193 5.19 -22.42 25.98
C ASN A 193 4.33 -23.61 26.49
N LYS A 194 3.33 -23.33 27.33
CA LYS A 194 2.20 -24.23 27.58
C LYS A 194 1.04 -23.82 26.66
N PRO A 195 0.30 -24.78 26.06
CA PRO A 195 -0.86 -24.46 25.24
C PRO A 195 -2.01 -23.97 26.13
N VAL A 196 -2.53 -22.79 25.82
CA VAL A 196 -3.73 -22.23 26.46
C VAL A 196 -4.95 -22.80 25.78
N THR A 197 -5.70 -23.62 26.47
CA THR A 197 -7.04 -24.08 26.14
C THR A 197 -8.04 -22.93 26.32
N THR A 198 -8.71 -22.54 25.23
CA THR A 198 -9.79 -21.55 25.25
C THR A 198 -11.06 -22.11 25.90
N PRO A 199 -11.70 -21.39 26.81
CA PRO A 199 -13.07 -21.73 27.26
C PRO A 199 -14.11 -21.19 26.29
N VAL A 200 -14.98 -22.07 25.81
CA VAL A 200 -16.16 -21.77 25.03
C VAL A 200 -17.18 -21.04 25.91
N VAL A 201 -17.43 -19.78 25.62
CA VAL A 201 -18.53 -19.03 26.23
C VAL A 201 -19.72 -19.03 25.26
N LYS A 202 -20.82 -19.67 25.66
CA LYS A 202 -22.14 -19.61 25.00
C LYS A 202 -22.76 -18.24 25.24
N ALA A 203 -22.91 -17.43 24.19
CA ALA A 203 -23.73 -16.23 24.25
C ALA A 203 -25.16 -16.54 23.86
N LYS A 204 -26.10 -16.23 24.75
CA LYS A 204 -27.54 -16.22 24.53
C LYS A 204 -27.96 -14.91 23.82
N ALA A 205 -28.87 -15.08 22.86
CA ALA A 205 -29.48 -14.03 22.10
C ALA A 205 -30.44 -13.14 22.92
N LYS A 206 -30.60 -11.91 22.50
CA LYS A 206 -31.75 -11.07 22.21
C LYS A 206 -31.52 -9.62 22.61
N ALA A 207 -31.46 -8.75 21.64
CA ALA A 207 -31.89 -7.37 21.77
C ALA A 207 -32.40 -6.86 20.40
N LYS A 208 -33.54 -6.29 20.49
CA LYS A 208 -34.53 -5.65 19.66
C LYS A 208 -33.93 -4.52 18.81
N VAL A 209 -34.26 -4.52 17.52
CA VAL A 209 -33.97 -3.43 16.60
C VAL A 209 -35.04 -2.36 16.79
N GLU A 210 -34.65 -1.18 17.14
CA GLU A 210 -35.41 0.06 16.94
C GLU A 210 -34.82 0.79 15.75
N THR A 211 -35.64 0.95 14.73
CA THR A 211 -35.36 1.77 13.54
C THR A 211 -35.69 3.22 13.89
N GLU A 212 -34.67 4.06 13.92
CA GLU A 212 -34.86 5.51 13.84
C GLU A 212 -34.58 5.97 12.41
N ASP A 213 -35.62 6.54 11.79
CA ASP A 213 -35.54 7.23 10.51
C ASP A 213 -34.75 8.54 10.70
N PHE A 214 -33.59 8.67 10.04
CA PHE A 214 -32.92 9.94 9.86
C PHE A 214 -33.18 10.43 8.44
N GLU A 215 -33.98 11.47 8.32
CA GLU A 215 -34.09 12.28 7.10
C GLU A 215 -32.78 13.06 6.90
N ASP A 216 -32.11 12.79 5.77
CA ASP A 216 -30.91 13.47 5.33
C ASP A 216 -31.26 14.77 4.62
N ASP A 217 -31.01 15.89 5.28
CA ASP A 217 -30.81 17.17 4.61
C ASP A 217 -29.33 17.42 4.42
N ILE A 218 -28.83 17.19 3.18
CA ILE A 218 -27.49 17.57 2.78
C ILE A 218 -27.57 18.88 1.99
N PRO A 219 -27.03 20.00 2.47
CA PRO A 219 -26.82 21.19 1.65
C PRO A 219 -25.48 21.07 0.88
N PHE A 220 -25.56 21.38 -0.39
CA PHE A 220 -24.47 21.47 -1.36
C PHE A 220 -23.35 22.45 -0.98
#